data_2294e1bcd3a8744d10e5495b7fa6eebc
#
_entry.id   2294e1bcd3a8744d10e5495b7fa6eebc
#
_cell.length_a   1.000
_cell.length_b   1.000
_cell.length_c   1.000
_cell.angle_alpha   90.00
_cell.angle_beta   90.00
_cell.angle_gamma   90.00
#
_symmetry.space_group_name_H-M   'P 1'
#
loop_
_entity.id
_entity.type
_entity.pdbx_description
1 polymer ?
#
loop_
_entity_poly.entity_id
_entity_poly.type
_entity_poly.pdbx_seq_one_letter_code
_entity_poly.pdbx_strand_id
1 'polypeptide(L)'
;MVGLSQEQKSGAPTNALNNVFPIARQRGVSFVVGSSLNAGFISGDSRYNYGKNNWNISQEHLAKRERLRAVANQFGVDLRTAALQFSAAPDVAVSLIVGSHTEAQALANASSMKVTIPQAFWAELKRQNLIEQNAPVPEGGA
;
A
#
# COMPACT_ATOMS: atom_id res chain seq x y z
N MET A 1 -1.45 0.15 -2.90
CA MET A 1 -2.43 -0.06 -1.81
C MET A 1 -3.29 1.16 -1.49
N VAL A 2 -2.94 2.33 -1.98
CA VAL A 2 -3.79 3.53 -1.93
C VAL A 2 -5.18 3.29 -2.57
N GLY A 3 -5.33 2.30 -3.45
CA GLY A 3 -6.61 1.91 -4.06
C GLY A 3 -7.51 1.00 -3.22
N LEU A 4 -7.12 0.59 -2.01
CA LEU A 4 -7.94 -0.30 -1.17
C LEU A 4 -8.99 0.44 -0.34
N SER A 5 -8.95 1.76 -0.26
CA SER A 5 -9.77 2.53 0.68
C SER A 5 -10.87 3.38 0.06
N GLN A 6 -11.10 3.32 -1.25
CA GLN A 6 -12.18 4.11 -1.85
C GLN A 6 -13.27 3.22 -2.43
N GLU A 7 -14.34 3.08 -1.67
CA GLU A 7 -15.64 2.67 -2.20
C GLU A 7 -16.06 3.66 -3.28
N GLN A 8 -16.12 3.19 -4.51
CA GLN A 8 -16.70 3.94 -5.61
C GLN A 8 -18.22 3.95 -5.52
N LYS A 9 -18.77 5.11 -5.21
CA LYS A 9 -20.13 5.42 -5.64
C LYS A 9 -20.06 5.99 -7.06
N SER A 10 -20.60 5.25 -8.03
CA SER A 10 -20.98 5.63 -9.39
C SER A 10 -20.11 6.71 -10.08
N GLY A 11 -19.22 6.30 -10.92
CA GLY A 11 -18.36 7.14 -11.78
C GLY A 11 -17.10 6.37 -12.16
N ALA A 12 -16.38 6.79 -13.17
CA ALA A 12 -15.11 6.19 -13.55
C ALA A 12 -14.18 6.02 -12.33
N PRO A 13 -13.35 4.95 -12.28
CA PRO A 13 -12.47 4.67 -11.15
C PRO A 13 -11.56 5.87 -10.86
N THR A 14 -11.89 6.63 -9.82
CA THR A 14 -11.06 7.72 -9.33
C THR A 14 -10.07 7.15 -8.34
N ASN A 15 -8.89 6.79 -8.79
CA ASN A 15 -7.77 6.50 -7.90
C ASN A 15 -6.68 7.56 -8.04
N ALA A 16 -5.86 7.72 -7.01
CA ALA A 16 -4.80 8.71 -6.99
C ALA A 16 -3.81 8.48 -8.15
N LEU A 17 -3.54 7.24 -8.49
CA LEU A 17 -2.60 6.84 -9.53
C LEU A 17 -2.96 7.44 -10.91
N ASN A 18 -4.22 7.35 -11.31
CA ASN A 18 -4.66 7.74 -12.65
C ASN A 18 -5.18 9.18 -12.73
N ASN A 19 -5.66 9.73 -11.62
CA ASN A 19 -6.35 11.03 -11.63
C ASN A 19 -5.59 12.14 -10.89
N VAL A 20 -4.78 11.81 -9.89
CA VAL A 20 -4.10 12.81 -9.06
C VAL A 20 -2.62 12.93 -9.39
N PHE A 21 -1.91 11.81 -9.49
CA PHE A 21 -0.47 11.83 -9.73
C PHE A 21 -0.05 12.48 -11.06
N PRO A 22 -0.77 12.28 -12.19
CA PRO A 22 -0.45 12.98 -13.44
C PRO A 22 -0.55 14.51 -13.30
N ILE A 23 -1.58 14.99 -12.61
CA ILE A 23 -1.77 16.42 -12.38
C ILE A 23 -0.69 16.97 -11.44
N ALA A 24 -0.31 16.20 -10.41
CA ALA A 24 0.75 16.58 -9.49
C ALA A 24 2.09 16.74 -10.22
N ARG A 25 2.46 15.78 -11.08
CA ARG A 25 3.66 15.88 -11.91
C ARG A 25 3.64 17.13 -12.79
N GLN A 26 2.54 17.36 -13.47
CA GLN A 26 2.39 18.53 -14.36
C GLN A 26 2.54 19.87 -13.61
N ARG A 27 2.10 19.91 -12.34
CA ARG A 27 2.12 21.12 -11.50
C ARG A 27 3.31 21.21 -10.56
N GLY A 28 4.23 20.25 -10.58
CA GLY A 28 5.36 20.20 -9.65
C GLY A 28 4.96 20.05 -8.19
N VAL A 29 3.83 19.37 -7.93
CA VAL A 29 3.32 19.11 -6.57
C VAL A 29 3.77 17.74 -6.10
N SER A 30 4.24 17.66 -4.86
CA SER A 30 4.60 16.42 -4.19
C SER A 30 3.64 16.10 -3.04
N PHE A 31 3.58 14.84 -2.65
CA PHE A 31 2.70 14.36 -1.58
C PHE A 31 3.49 13.80 -0.40
N VAL A 32 2.99 14.07 0.78
CA VAL A 32 3.26 13.29 1.98
C VAL A 32 2.15 12.26 2.11
N VAL A 33 2.50 10.97 2.13
CA VAL A 33 1.54 9.87 2.09
C VAL A 33 1.30 9.32 3.49
N GLY A 34 0.06 9.37 3.94
CA GLY A 34 -0.39 8.73 5.18
C GLY A 34 -1.15 7.44 4.93
N SER A 35 -1.49 6.77 6.02
CA SER A 35 -2.41 5.61 6.02
C SER A 35 -1.93 4.39 5.22
N SER A 36 -0.64 4.24 4.98
CA SER A 36 -0.06 3.13 4.20
C SER A 36 -0.46 1.75 4.74
N LEU A 37 -0.67 1.63 6.05
CA LEU A 37 -1.06 0.38 6.72
C LEU A 37 -2.57 0.25 6.95
N ASN A 38 -3.36 1.27 6.57
CA ASN A 38 -4.82 1.31 6.74
C ASN A 38 -5.26 0.93 8.17
N ALA A 39 -4.83 1.70 9.16
CA ALA A 39 -5.06 1.47 10.59
C ALA A 39 -4.54 0.10 11.10
N GLY A 40 -3.55 -0.48 10.44
CA GLY A 40 -2.99 -1.79 10.77
C GLY A 40 -3.63 -2.97 10.04
N PHE A 41 -4.68 -2.74 9.25
CA PHE A 41 -5.37 -3.81 8.52
C PHE A 41 -4.43 -4.66 7.67
N ILE A 42 -3.50 -4.05 6.95
CA ILE A 42 -2.55 -4.76 6.08
C ILE A 42 -1.62 -5.67 6.89
N SER A 43 -1.21 -5.24 8.09
CA SER A 43 -0.36 -6.04 8.97
C SER A 43 -1.12 -7.07 9.82
N GLY A 44 -2.44 -7.18 9.66
CA GLY A 44 -3.26 -8.21 10.30
C GLY A 44 -4.18 -7.73 11.41
N ASP A 45 -4.20 -6.42 11.71
CA ASP A 45 -5.14 -5.85 12.67
C ASP A 45 -6.59 -6.01 12.19
N SER A 46 -7.52 -6.08 13.11
CA SER A 46 -8.96 -6.06 12.83
C SER A 46 -9.48 -4.66 12.54
N ARG A 47 -8.72 -3.61 12.85
CA ARG A 47 -9.07 -2.23 12.53
C ARG A 47 -8.95 -1.97 11.04
N TYR A 48 -9.90 -1.20 10.51
CA TYR A 48 -9.96 -0.89 9.09
C TYR A 48 -10.52 0.50 8.86
N ASN A 49 -9.94 1.23 7.92
CA ASN A 49 -10.46 2.49 7.39
C ASN A 49 -10.85 3.51 8.46
N TYR A 50 -10.08 3.55 9.56
CA TYR A 50 -10.22 4.54 10.64
C TYR A 50 -11.63 4.64 11.23
N GLY A 51 -12.31 3.52 11.38
CA GLY A 51 -13.63 3.42 12.03
C GLY A 51 -14.82 3.66 11.12
N LYS A 52 -14.62 3.88 9.82
CA LYS A 52 -15.74 3.89 8.86
C LYS A 52 -16.46 2.53 8.91
N ASN A 53 -17.79 2.55 8.70
CA ASN A 53 -18.63 1.34 8.78
C ASN A 53 -18.47 0.57 10.10
N ASN A 54 -18.25 1.27 11.24
CA ASN A 54 -18.05 0.64 12.56
C ASN A 54 -16.94 -0.43 12.54
N TRP A 55 -15.87 -0.18 11.83
CA TRP A 55 -14.75 -1.12 11.63
C TRP A 55 -15.11 -2.41 10.87
N ASN A 56 -16.32 -2.52 10.33
CA ASN A 56 -16.69 -3.67 9.52
C ASN A 56 -15.89 -3.72 8.22
N ILE A 57 -15.34 -4.90 7.95
CA ILE A 57 -14.52 -5.17 6.78
C ILE A 57 -15.32 -6.07 5.84
N SER A 58 -15.45 -5.68 4.58
CA SER A 58 -16.13 -6.53 3.60
C SER A 58 -15.38 -7.85 3.37
N GLN A 59 -16.10 -8.90 3.00
CA GLN A 59 -15.49 -10.18 2.66
C GLN A 59 -14.52 -10.06 1.48
N GLU A 60 -14.80 -9.18 0.54
CA GLU A 60 -13.91 -8.88 -0.58
C GLU A 60 -12.55 -8.34 -0.12
N HIS A 61 -12.55 -7.37 0.80
CA HIS A 61 -11.31 -6.82 1.35
C HIS A 61 -10.53 -7.84 2.18
N LEU A 62 -11.23 -8.68 2.95
CA LEU A 62 -10.61 -9.78 3.68
C LEU A 62 -9.96 -10.78 2.73
N ALA A 63 -10.68 -11.22 1.71
CA ALA A 63 -10.17 -12.15 0.70
C ALA A 63 -8.97 -11.55 -0.06
N LYS A 64 -9.02 -10.27 -0.42
CA LYS A 64 -7.90 -9.59 -1.07
C LYS A 64 -6.67 -9.53 -0.16
N ARG A 65 -6.86 -9.24 1.13
CA ARG A 65 -5.75 -9.27 2.11
C ARG A 65 -5.12 -10.66 2.22
N GLU A 66 -5.93 -11.71 2.28
CA GLU A 66 -5.40 -13.09 2.35
C GLU A 66 -4.62 -13.48 1.09
N ARG A 67 -5.07 -13.05 -0.08
CA ARG A 67 -4.32 -13.25 -1.33
C ARG A 67 -3.00 -12.48 -1.32
N LEU A 68 -2.99 -11.23 -0.86
CA LEU A 68 -1.75 -10.45 -0.68
C LEU A 68 -0.79 -11.15 0.26
N ARG A 69 -1.30 -11.68 1.38
CA ARG A 69 -0.51 -12.43 2.36
C ARG A 69 0.06 -13.72 1.79
N ALA A 70 -0.73 -14.47 1.01
CA ALA A 70 -0.26 -15.69 0.36
C ALA A 70 0.92 -15.42 -0.59
N VAL A 71 0.84 -14.37 -1.41
CA VAL A 71 1.95 -13.97 -2.27
C VAL A 71 3.15 -13.51 -1.44
N ALA A 72 2.93 -12.70 -0.40
CA ALA A 72 4.01 -12.25 0.47
C ALA A 72 4.76 -13.43 1.11
N ASN A 73 4.04 -14.43 1.60
CA ASN A 73 4.62 -15.65 2.17
C ASN A 73 5.41 -16.45 1.13
N GLN A 74 4.90 -16.56 -0.11
CA GLN A 74 5.58 -17.26 -1.20
C GLN A 74 6.97 -16.68 -1.48
N PHE A 75 7.12 -15.36 -1.37
CA PHE A 75 8.37 -14.66 -1.64
C PHE A 75 9.18 -14.32 -0.38
N GLY A 76 8.73 -14.74 0.79
CA GLY A 76 9.39 -14.40 2.07
C GLY A 76 9.35 -12.89 2.38
N VAL A 77 8.34 -12.18 1.89
CA VAL A 77 8.19 -10.72 2.06
C VAL A 77 7.25 -10.41 3.22
N ASP A 78 7.66 -9.54 4.12
CA ASP A 78 6.76 -8.98 5.12
C ASP A 78 5.76 -8.02 4.47
N LEU A 79 4.46 -8.31 4.59
CA LEU A 79 3.41 -7.56 3.92
C LEU A 79 3.33 -6.10 4.38
N ARG A 80 3.66 -5.81 5.65
CA ARG A 80 3.78 -4.43 6.16
C ARG A 80 4.91 -3.69 5.43
N THR A 81 6.08 -4.31 5.31
CA THR A 81 7.21 -3.77 4.57
C THR A 81 6.85 -3.47 3.13
N ALA A 82 6.20 -4.42 2.45
CA ALA A 82 5.72 -4.21 1.09
C ALA A 82 4.73 -3.03 1.00
N ALA A 83 3.82 -2.89 1.96
CA ALA A 83 2.85 -1.80 1.98
C ALA A 83 3.50 -0.42 2.12
N LEU A 84 4.51 -0.30 2.98
CA LEU A 84 5.24 0.95 3.17
C LEU A 84 6.02 1.32 1.91
N GLN A 85 6.79 0.39 1.36
CA GLN A 85 7.58 0.64 0.16
C GLN A 85 6.71 0.92 -1.07
N PHE A 86 5.58 0.21 -1.24
CA PHE A 86 4.62 0.49 -2.30
C PHE A 86 4.03 1.90 -2.19
N SER A 87 3.75 2.37 -0.98
CA SER A 87 3.23 3.71 -0.74
C SER A 87 4.25 4.81 -1.05
N ALA A 88 5.54 4.51 -0.92
CA ALA A 88 6.64 5.41 -1.23
C ALA A 88 7.09 5.37 -2.70
N ALA A 89 6.67 4.36 -3.47
CA ALA A 89 7.16 4.13 -4.83
C ALA A 89 6.74 5.21 -5.87
N PRO A 90 5.57 5.89 -5.77
CA PRO A 90 5.26 6.97 -6.71
C PRO A 90 6.29 8.10 -6.63
N ASP A 91 6.77 8.58 -7.76
CA ASP A 91 7.72 9.69 -7.89
C ASP A 91 7.25 11.01 -7.25
N VAL A 92 5.94 11.19 -7.13
CA VAL A 92 5.32 12.33 -6.45
C VAL A 92 5.21 12.14 -4.92
N ALA A 93 5.50 10.94 -4.39
CA ALA A 93 5.51 10.66 -2.96
C ALA A 93 6.90 10.96 -2.38
N VAL A 94 7.03 12.07 -1.65
CA VAL A 94 8.32 12.50 -1.10
C VAL A 94 8.56 12.03 0.33
N SER A 95 7.51 11.64 1.04
CA SER A 95 7.61 11.16 2.44
C SER A 95 6.40 10.33 2.81
N LEU A 96 6.57 9.45 3.81
CA LEU A 96 5.49 8.73 4.47
C LEU A 96 5.28 9.22 5.90
N ILE A 97 4.03 9.32 6.32
CA ILE A 97 3.67 9.47 7.74
C ILE A 97 3.15 8.12 8.23
N VAL A 98 3.92 7.49 9.13
CA VAL A 98 3.59 6.18 9.67
C VAL A 98 3.44 6.27 11.17
N GLY A 99 2.23 5.99 11.68
CA GLY A 99 1.96 5.96 13.12
C GLY A 99 2.64 4.78 13.81
N SER A 100 3.17 5.02 15.01
CA SER A 100 3.77 3.99 15.85
C SER A 100 3.38 4.26 17.31
N HIS A 101 3.05 3.20 18.06
CA HIS A 101 2.73 3.29 19.49
C HIS A 101 3.90 2.86 20.39
N THR A 102 4.88 2.15 19.82
CA THR A 102 6.04 1.64 20.56
C THR A 102 7.32 1.93 19.79
N GLU A 103 8.44 1.98 20.50
CA GLU A 103 9.77 2.07 19.90
C GLU A 103 10.01 0.93 18.89
N ALA A 104 9.66 -0.29 19.26
CA ALA A 104 9.81 -1.46 18.38
C ALA A 104 9.05 -1.29 17.06
N GLN A 105 7.84 -0.71 17.08
CA GLN A 105 7.10 -0.40 15.86
C GLN A 105 7.79 0.68 15.03
N ALA A 106 8.31 1.72 15.66
CA ALA A 106 9.00 2.79 14.95
C ALA A 106 10.28 2.27 14.26
N LEU A 107 11.08 1.49 14.98
CA LEU A 107 12.28 0.85 14.44
C LEU A 107 11.95 -0.12 13.30
N ALA A 108 10.90 -0.93 13.46
CA ALA A 108 10.46 -1.86 12.43
C ALA A 108 9.97 -1.14 11.16
N ASN A 109 9.23 -0.03 11.30
CA ASN A 109 8.79 0.77 10.17
C ASN A 109 9.97 1.42 9.44
N ALA A 110 10.94 1.96 10.16
CA ALA A 110 12.16 2.53 9.57
C ALA A 110 13.00 1.46 8.85
N SER A 111 13.18 0.30 9.49
CA SER A 111 13.92 -0.82 8.91
C SER A 111 13.26 -1.38 7.65
N SER A 112 11.93 -1.34 7.56
CA SER A 112 11.18 -1.76 6.37
C SER A 112 11.63 -1.03 5.10
N MET A 113 12.06 0.22 5.19
CA MET A 113 12.50 1.00 4.04
C MET A 113 13.89 0.61 3.52
N LYS A 114 14.63 -0.22 4.25
CA LYS A 114 15.97 -0.71 3.90
C LYS A 114 15.96 -2.13 3.33
N VAL A 115 14.82 -2.79 3.35
CA VAL A 115 14.68 -4.18 2.87
C VAL A 115 14.56 -4.16 1.35
N THR A 116 15.32 -5.01 0.67
CA THR A 116 15.15 -5.24 -0.77
C THR A 116 14.05 -6.24 -1.00
N ILE A 117 13.00 -5.83 -1.71
CA ILE A 117 11.90 -6.71 -2.12
C ILE A 117 12.13 -7.16 -3.56
N PRO A 118 12.10 -8.48 -3.85
CA PRO A 118 12.33 -8.99 -5.19
C PRO A 118 11.32 -8.44 -6.20
N GLN A 119 11.78 -8.09 -7.41
CA GLN A 119 10.90 -7.63 -8.49
C GLN A 119 9.84 -8.68 -8.87
N ALA A 120 10.16 -9.96 -8.75
CA ALA A 120 9.23 -11.06 -8.97
C ALA A 120 8.00 -11.00 -8.05
N PHE A 121 8.14 -10.51 -6.82
CA PHE A 121 7.02 -10.28 -5.92
C PHE A 121 6.02 -9.25 -6.48
N TRP A 122 6.51 -8.11 -6.95
CA TRP A 122 5.68 -7.06 -7.54
C TRP A 122 5.03 -7.51 -8.84
N ALA A 123 5.77 -8.24 -9.67
CA ALA A 123 5.24 -8.83 -10.90
C ALA A 123 4.09 -9.82 -10.60
N GLU A 124 4.23 -10.65 -9.57
CA GLU A 124 3.20 -11.59 -9.16
C GLU A 124 1.94 -10.88 -8.64
N LEU A 125 2.10 -9.80 -7.86
CA LEU A 125 0.96 -8.99 -7.42
C LEU A 125 0.19 -8.39 -8.60
N LYS A 126 0.90 -7.91 -9.63
CA LYS A 126 0.30 -7.41 -10.87
C LYS A 126 -0.39 -8.53 -11.64
N ARG A 127 0.27 -9.67 -11.83
CA ARG A 127 -0.28 -10.84 -12.53
C ARG A 127 -1.60 -11.31 -11.91
N GLN A 128 -1.72 -11.27 -10.58
CA GLN A 128 -2.93 -11.63 -9.86
C GLN A 128 -3.96 -10.48 -9.74
N ASN A 129 -3.71 -9.31 -10.34
CA ASN A 129 -4.54 -8.11 -10.22
C ASN A 129 -4.78 -7.69 -8.75
N LEU A 130 -3.77 -7.89 -7.89
CA LEU A 130 -3.79 -7.44 -6.50
C LEU A 130 -3.36 -5.99 -6.35
N ILE A 131 -2.59 -5.50 -7.32
CA ILE A 131 -2.27 -4.08 -7.53
C ILE A 131 -2.50 -3.73 -9.00
N GLU A 132 -2.65 -2.43 -9.29
CA GLU A 132 -2.84 -1.95 -10.66
C GLU A 132 -1.62 -2.28 -11.55
N GLN A 133 -1.87 -2.59 -12.83
CA GLN A 133 -0.80 -2.96 -13.77
C GLN A 133 0.22 -1.83 -13.95
N ASN A 134 -0.26 -0.58 -13.97
CA ASN A 134 0.57 0.61 -14.12
C ASN A 134 1.01 1.22 -12.77
N ALA A 135 0.77 0.55 -11.65
CA ALA A 135 1.23 1.04 -10.36
C ALA A 135 2.77 1.09 -10.31
N PRO A 136 3.37 2.22 -9.91
CA PRO A 136 4.78 2.27 -9.62
C PRO A 136 5.08 1.33 -8.45
N VAL A 137 6.21 0.64 -8.57
CA VAL A 137 6.73 -0.25 -7.53
C VAL A 137 8.17 0.14 -7.24
N PRO A 138 8.71 -0.18 -6.06
CA PRO A 138 10.11 0.08 -5.78
C PRO A 138 11.02 -0.55 -6.85
N GLU A 139 12.03 0.19 -7.26
CA GLU A 139 13.08 -0.36 -8.10
C GLU A 139 13.87 -1.37 -7.26
N GLY A 140 13.80 -2.63 -7.62
CA GLY A 140 14.54 -3.67 -6.92
C GLY A 140 16.01 -3.52 -7.21
N GLY A 141 16.84 -3.66 -6.21
CA GLY A 141 18.22 -4.01 -6.45
C GLY A 141 18.28 -5.32 -7.26
N ALA A 142 19.15 -5.35 -8.23
CA ALA A 142 19.45 -6.52 -9.04
C ALA A 142 19.87 -7.71 -8.18
#